data_556f30af2a30d23a3e3070da47770872
#
_entry.id   556f30af2a30d23a3e3070da47770872
#
_cell.length_a   1.000
_cell.length_b   1.000
_cell.length_c   1.000
_cell.angle_alpha   90.00
_cell.angle_beta   90.00
_cell.angle_gamma   90.00
#
_symmetry.space_group_name_H-M   'P 1'
#
loop_
_entity.id
_entity.type
_entity.pdbx_description
1 polymer ?
#
loop_
_entity_poly.entity_id
_entity_poly.type
_entity_poly.pdbx_seq_one_letter_code
_entity_poly.pdbx_strand_id
1 'polypeptide(L)'
;MLFRSVFPQLSEVMIEYAWGGFVGITMNRAPHFGRIGKNIFYAQGFSGHGVALTGLAGKLIAESVAGTSEKFDLFSRIPHLSFPGGPYLRMPALVLAMAYYRIRDLLP
;
A
#
# COMPACT_ATOMS: atom_id res chain seq x y z
N MET A 1 4.41 -17.04 -15.71
CA MET A 1 4.88 -15.81 -15.03
C MET A 1 4.57 -14.64 -15.94
N LEU A 2 3.79 -13.66 -15.46
CA LEU A 2 3.21 -12.57 -16.27
C LEU A 2 4.21 -11.75 -17.09
N PHE A 3 5.44 -11.53 -16.59
CA PHE A 3 6.41 -10.71 -17.32
C PHE A 3 6.84 -11.30 -18.66
N ARG A 4 6.86 -12.63 -18.79
CA ARG A 4 7.23 -13.32 -20.05
C ARG A 4 6.16 -13.22 -21.12
N SER A 5 4.89 -13.08 -20.73
CA SER A 5 3.80 -12.84 -21.67
C SER A 5 3.73 -11.38 -22.12
N VAL A 6 4.12 -10.45 -21.25
CA VAL A 6 4.16 -9.02 -21.56
C VAL A 6 5.44 -8.65 -22.32
N PHE A 7 6.56 -9.31 -22.01
CA PHE A 7 7.87 -9.07 -22.61
C PHE A 7 8.42 -10.37 -23.22
N PRO A 8 7.98 -10.80 -24.42
CA PRO A 8 8.41 -12.04 -25.06
C PRO A 8 9.92 -12.15 -25.26
N GLN A 9 10.60 -11.01 -25.44
CA GLN A 9 12.08 -10.94 -25.55
C GLN A 9 12.81 -11.41 -24.28
N LEU A 10 12.10 -11.54 -23.15
CA LEU A 10 12.64 -12.03 -21.88
C LEU A 10 12.30 -13.52 -21.61
N SER A 11 11.74 -14.24 -22.60
CA SER A 11 11.33 -15.65 -22.43
C SER A 11 12.50 -16.55 -22.02
N GLU A 12 13.67 -16.31 -22.61
CA GLU A 12 14.89 -17.11 -22.40
C GLU A 12 15.70 -16.68 -21.17
N VAL A 13 15.33 -15.55 -20.53
CA VAL A 13 16.06 -15.05 -19.37
C VAL A 13 15.81 -15.95 -18.16
N MET A 14 16.88 -16.46 -17.56
CA MET A 14 16.82 -17.23 -16.32
C MET A 14 16.62 -16.30 -15.12
N ILE A 15 15.68 -16.67 -14.24
CA ILE A 15 15.45 -15.94 -13.00
C ILE A 15 16.35 -16.53 -11.92
N GLU A 16 17.33 -15.77 -11.46
CA GLU A 16 18.23 -16.18 -10.39
C GLU A 16 17.57 -16.03 -9.01
N TYR A 17 16.81 -14.96 -8.83
CA TYR A 17 16.19 -14.64 -7.55
C TYR A 17 14.71 -14.32 -7.72
N ALA A 18 13.88 -14.85 -6.83
CA ALA A 18 12.47 -14.52 -6.74
C ALA A 18 12.09 -14.44 -5.26
N TRP A 19 11.42 -13.36 -4.88
CA TRP A 19 10.94 -13.17 -3.51
C TRP A 19 9.55 -12.57 -3.52
N GLY A 20 8.83 -12.73 -2.41
CA GLY A 20 7.54 -12.14 -2.16
C GLY A 20 7.57 -11.29 -0.90
N GLY A 21 6.52 -10.49 -0.71
CA GLY A 21 6.36 -9.65 0.47
C GLY A 21 4.89 -9.33 0.71
N PHE A 22 4.62 -8.86 1.92
CA PHE A 22 3.30 -8.38 2.29
C PHE A 22 3.12 -6.93 1.92
N VAL A 23 1.97 -6.58 1.36
CA VAL A 23 1.60 -5.21 1.01
C VAL A 23 0.58 -4.70 2.02
N GLY A 24 0.87 -3.57 2.65
CA GLY A 24 -0.09 -2.87 3.50
C GLY A 24 -1.13 -2.14 2.65
N ILE A 25 -2.38 -2.57 2.74
CA ILE A 25 -3.50 -1.97 2.02
C ILE A 25 -4.43 -1.30 3.03
N THR A 26 -4.70 -0.01 2.82
CA THR A 26 -5.71 0.75 3.56
C THR A 26 -7.08 0.62 2.89
N MET A 27 -8.16 0.79 3.65
CA MET A 27 -9.53 0.68 3.11
C MET A 27 -9.81 1.70 2.00
N ASN A 28 -9.30 2.92 2.15
CA ASN A 28 -9.44 4.00 1.17
C ASN A 28 -8.30 4.05 0.14
N ARG A 29 -7.34 3.10 0.20
CA ARG A 29 -6.11 3.02 -0.61
C ARG A 29 -5.18 4.23 -0.52
N ALA A 30 -5.47 5.20 0.33
CA ALA A 30 -4.57 6.32 0.61
C ALA A 30 -3.49 5.92 1.62
N PRO A 31 -2.25 6.39 1.49
CA PRO A 31 -1.22 6.14 2.48
C PRO A 31 -1.56 6.83 3.80
N HIS A 32 -1.27 6.14 4.89
CA HIS A 32 -1.52 6.62 6.24
C HIS A 32 -0.27 7.30 6.80
N PHE A 33 -0.37 8.61 6.98
CA PHE A 33 0.65 9.44 7.62
C PHE A 33 0.26 9.72 9.07
N GLY A 34 1.24 9.77 9.95
CA GLY A 34 0.97 10.15 11.34
C GLY A 34 2.24 10.36 12.15
N ARG A 35 2.01 10.74 13.42
CA ARG A 35 3.06 10.97 14.42
C ARG A 35 2.76 10.17 15.68
N ILE A 36 3.80 9.69 16.30
CA ILE A 36 3.77 9.13 17.64
C ILE A 36 4.62 10.02 18.53
N GLY A 37 3.98 10.68 19.48
CA GLY A 37 4.64 11.73 20.29
C GLY A 37 5.13 12.89 19.42
N LYS A 38 6.29 13.45 19.77
CA LYS A 38 6.85 14.65 19.10
C LYS A 38 7.84 14.32 17.98
N ASN A 39 8.50 13.17 18.05
CA ASN A 39 9.73 12.89 17.29
C ASN A 39 9.62 11.68 16.35
N ILE A 40 8.54 10.93 16.38
CA ILE A 40 8.37 9.75 15.52
C ILE A 40 7.32 10.06 14.46
N PHE A 41 7.75 10.10 13.21
CA PHE A 41 6.89 10.26 12.04
C PHE A 41 6.78 8.92 11.33
N TYR A 42 5.61 8.61 10.79
CA TYR A 42 5.42 7.40 10.00
C TYR A 42 4.58 7.66 8.74
N ALA A 43 4.85 6.86 7.72
CA ALA A 43 4.02 6.73 6.53
C ALA A 43 3.94 5.25 6.18
N GLN A 44 2.73 4.73 6.01
CA GLN A 44 2.47 3.31 5.77
C GLN A 44 1.22 3.10 4.91
N GLY A 45 0.96 1.85 4.51
CA GLY A 45 -0.27 1.51 3.79
C GLY A 45 -0.33 2.08 2.38
N PHE A 46 0.76 2.00 1.64
CA PHE A 46 0.85 2.53 0.27
C PHE A 46 0.04 1.73 -0.76
N SER A 47 -0.63 0.67 -0.36
CA SER A 47 -1.61 -0.07 -1.17
C SER A 47 -1.10 -0.50 -2.55
N GLY A 48 0.20 -0.84 -2.66
CA GLY A 48 0.86 -1.21 -3.90
C GLY A 48 1.45 -0.04 -4.71
N HIS A 49 1.22 1.21 -4.31
CA HIS A 49 1.72 2.41 -5.00
C HIS A 49 3.01 2.97 -4.36
N GLY A 50 3.70 2.18 -3.54
CA GLY A 50 4.88 2.62 -2.78
C GLY A 50 5.97 3.22 -3.66
N VAL A 51 6.30 2.61 -4.80
CA VAL A 51 7.35 3.10 -5.71
C VAL A 51 7.12 4.56 -6.13
N ALA A 52 5.87 4.92 -6.42
CA ALA A 52 5.53 6.29 -6.82
C ALA A 52 5.43 7.26 -5.62
N LEU A 53 4.96 6.79 -4.45
CA LEU A 53 4.57 7.66 -3.35
C LEU A 53 5.62 7.78 -2.24
N THR A 54 6.57 6.85 -2.12
CA THR A 54 7.57 6.90 -1.05
C THR A 54 8.50 8.09 -1.15
N GLY A 55 8.84 8.54 -2.36
CA GLY A 55 9.62 9.75 -2.57
C GLY A 55 8.92 11.00 -2.03
N LEU A 56 7.62 11.14 -2.32
CA LEU A 56 6.79 12.21 -1.76
C LEU A 56 6.68 12.10 -0.24
N ALA A 57 6.44 10.89 0.28
CA ALA A 57 6.34 10.66 1.72
C ALA A 57 7.62 11.04 2.45
N GLY A 58 8.78 10.65 1.91
CA GLY A 58 10.09 11.02 2.46
C GLY A 58 10.30 12.54 2.49
N LYS A 59 9.92 13.24 1.40
CA LYS A 59 9.98 14.70 1.35
C LYS A 59 9.11 15.36 2.42
N LEU A 60 7.85 14.92 2.56
CA LEU A 60 6.91 15.47 3.55
C LEU A 60 7.40 15.26 4.98
N ILE A 61 7.96 14.10 5.28
CA ILE A 61 8.55 13.80 6.59
C ILE A 61 9.78 14.68 6.83
N ALA A 62 10.66 14.81 5.85
CA ALA A 62 11.85 15.67 5.97
C ALA A 62 11.50 17.14 6.22
N GLU A 63 10.53 17.67 5.47
CA GLU A 63 10.01 19.04 5.68
C GLU A 63 9.43 19.20 7.10
N SER A 64 8.69 18.19 7.60
CA SER A 64 8.13 18.20 8.95
C SER A 64 9.20 18.18 10.04
N VAL A 65 10.25 17.39 9.86
CA VAL A 65 11.40 17.33 10.78
C VAL A 65 12.16 18.68 10.78
N ALA A 66 12.23 19.33 9.62
CA ALA A 66 12.83 20.66 9.48
C ALA A 66 11.94 21.82 10.01
N GLY A 67 10.74 21.53 10.52
CA GLY A 67 9.84 22.51 11.13
C GLY A 67 8.69 23.00 10.23
N THR A 68 8.60 22.53 8.98
CA THR A 68 7.53 22.89 8.03
C THR A 68 6.56 21.71 7.87
N SER A 69 5.55 21.61 8.71
CA SER A 69 4.68 20.43 8.78
C SER A 69 3.33 20.57 8.07
N GLU A 70 3.01 21.71 7.48
CA GLU A 70 1.68 22.01 6.93
C GLU A 70 1.18 20.93 5.95
N LYS A 71 2.02 20.54 5.00
CA LYS A 71 1.66 19.52 4.01
C LYS A 71 1.52 18.12 4.63
N PHE A 72 2.45 17.78 5.55
CA PHE A 72 2.37 16.51 6.27
C PHE A 72 1.07 16.45 7.09
N ASP A 73 0.69 17.54 7.75
CA ASP A 73 -0.52 17.59 8.57
C ASP A 73 -1.79 17.44 7.73
N LEU A 74 -1.81 17.95 6.50
CA LEU A 74 -2.91 17.71 5.56
C LEU A 74 -3.06 16.20 5.26
N PHE A 75 -1.98 15.50 4.94
CA PHE A 75 -2.02 14.06 4.68
C PHE A 75 -2.36 13.26 5.94
N SER A 76 -1.91 13.68 7.12
CA SER A 76 -2.21 13.00 8.38
C SER A 76 -3.68 13.10 8.80
N ARG A 77 -4.44 14.05 8.24
CA ARG A 77 -5.88 14.21 8.48
C ARG A 77 -6.77 13.31 7.61
N ILE A 78 -6.20 12.61 6.63
CA ILE A 78 -6.97 11.66 5.82
C ILE A 78 -7.52 10.57 6.73
N PRO A 79 -8.85 10.39 6.83
CA PRO A 79 -9.41 9.40 7.73
C PRO A 79 -9.13 7.98 7.24
N HIS A 80 -8.68 7.14 8.14
CA HIS A 80 -8.47 5.72 7.90
C HIS A 80 -9.41 4.90 8.78
N LEU A 81 -10.31 4.18 8.14
CA LEU A 81 -11.21 3.27 8.82
C LEU A 81 -10.48 1.98 9.18
N SER A 82 -10.69 1.52 10.40
CA SER A 82 -10.26 0.18 10.80
C SER A 82 -11.01 -0.86 9.99
N PHE A 83 -10.32 -1.95 9.63
CA PHE A 83 -10.94 -3.02 8.87
C PHE A 83 -12.10 -3.65 9.70
N PRO A 84 -13.29 -3.84 9.10
CA PRO A 84 -14.43 -4.45 9.79
C PRO A 84 -14.08 -5.79 10.41
N GLY A 85 -14.37 -5.96 11.72
CA GLY A 85 -14.03 -7.18 12.45
C GLY A 85 -12.59 -7.27 12.96
N GLY A 86 -11.79 -6.21 12.80
CA GLY A 86 -10.44 -6.12 13.37
C GLY A 86 -9.46 -7.17 12.87
N PRO A 87 -8.44 -7.51 13.66
CA PRO A 87 -7.39 -8.45 13.24
C PRO A 87 -7.86 -9.86 12.91
N TYR A 88 -8.93 -10.31 13.56
CA TYR A 88 -9.43 -11.69 13.45
C TYR A 88 -10.24 -11.93 12.17
N LEU A 89 -11.05 -10.98 11.74
CA LEU A 89 -11.92 -11.13 10.57
C LEU A 89 -11.30 -10.60 9.27
N ARG A 90 -10.18 -9.89 9.32
CA ARG A 90 -9.56 -9.30 8.12
C ARG A 90 -9.23 -10.35 7.04
N MET A 91 -8.66 -11.50 7.42
CA MET A 91 -8.29 -12.54 6.47
C MET A 91 -9.51 -13.26 5.88
N PRO A 92 -10.47 -13.76 6.67
CA PRO A 92 -11.70 -14.33 6.13
C PRO A 92 -12.47 -13.36 5.23
N ALA A 93 -12.63 -12.11 5.64
CA ALA A 93 -13.34 -11.10 4.87
C ALA A 93 -12.62 -10.77 3.55
N LEU A 94 -11.28 -10.69 3.57
CA LEU A 94 -10.49 -10.48 2.36
C LEU A 94 -10.65 -11.65 1.37
N VAL A 95 -10.58 -12.89 1.86
CA VAL A 95 -10.75 -14.09 1.03
C VAL A 95 -12.14 -14.12 0.38
N LEU A 96 -13.18 -13.83 1.17
CA LEU A 96 -14.56 -13.75 0.66
C LEU A 96 -14.73 -12.64 -0.38
N ALA A 97 -14.16 -11.46 -0.14
CA ALA A 97 -14.18 -10.36 -1.09
C ALA A 97 -13.47 -10.73 -2.40
N MET A 98 -12.30 -11.36 -2.32
CA MET A 98 -11.56 -11.82 -3.50
C MET A 98 -12.33 -12.89 -4.27
N ALA A 99 -12.97 -13.84 -3.57
CA ALA A 99 -13.81 -14.86 -4.19
C ALA A 99 -15.03 -14.23 -4.90
N TYR A 100 -15.68 -13.26 -4.25
CA TYR A 100 -16.79 -12.52 -4.83
C TYR A 100 -16.37 -11.78 -6.11
N TYR A 101 -15.28 -11.01 -6.10
CA TYR A 101 -14.81 -10.32 -7.29
C TYR A 101 -14.38 -11.27 -8.39
N ARG A 102 -13.74 -12.39 -8.06
CA ARG A 102 -13.38 -13.41 -9.04
C ARG A 102 -14.61 -14.00 -9.74
N ILE A 103 -15.67 -14.27 -8.99
CA ILE A 103 -16.94 -14.77 -9.57
C ILE A 103 -17.57 -13.67 -10.45
N ARG A 104 -17.58 -12.43 -9.99
CA ARG A 104 -18.13 -11.32 -10.75
C ARG A 104 -17.38 -11.08 -12.07
N ASP A 105 -16.06 -11.25 -12.06
CA ASP A 105 -15.24 -11.09 -13.27
C ASP A 105 -15.42 -12.24 -14.28
N LEU A 106 -16.03 -13.36 -13.87
CA LEU A 106 -16.39 -14.48 -14.75
C LEU A 106 -17.79 -14.34 -15.35
N LEU A 107 -18.58 -13.41 -14.82
CA LEU A 107 -19.92 -13.13 -15.33
C LEU A 107 -19.82 -12.02 -16.40
N PRO A 108 -20.47 -12.17 -17.57
CA PRO A 108 -20.45 -11.18 -18.65
C PRO A 108 -21.13 -9.86 -18.26
#